data_66a88c6ee8d376d65fcb7b74cd1194a2
#
_entry.id   66a88c6ee8d376d65fcb7b74cd1194a2
#
_cell.length_a   1.000
_cell.length_b   1.000
_cell.length_c   1.000
_cell.angle_alpha   90.00
_cell.angle_beta   90.00
_cell.angle_gamma   90.00
#
_symmetry.space_group_name_H-M   'P 1'
#
loop_
_entity.id
_entity.type
_entity.pdbx_description
1 polymer ?
#
loop_
_entity_poly.entity_id
_entity_poly.type
_entity_poly.pdbx_seq_one_letter_code
_entity_poly.pdbx_strand_id
1 'polypeptide(L)'
;LPDKREACLAVARALASGESTGEVLLMPEPENTFDPHAVAVVDKTTKKHLGYVPKAAGANEAYAAAIESGRLCGAYIIEARQSTLKGEPNAMLLLATGWKDQEKTGII
;
A
#
# COMPACT_ATOMS: atom_id res chain seq x y z
N LEU A 1 9.79 -16.47 -3.09
CA LEU A 1 8.96 -15.32 -2.73
C LEU A 1 8.09 -14.90 -3.90
N PRO A 2 6.85 -14.50 -3.67
CA PRO A 2 6.01 -13.99 -4.74
C PRO A 2 6.66 -12.79 -5.42
N ASP A 3 6.57 -12.73 -6.73
CA ASP A 3 7.04 -11.58 -7.47
C ASP A 3 6.06 -10.42 -7.25
N LYS A 4 6.51 -9.36 -6.59
CA LYS A 4 5.67 -8.18 -6.31
C LYS A 4 5.16 -7.53 -7.59
N ARG A 5 5.94 -7.61 -8.67
CA ARG A 5 5.54 -7.10 -9.98
C ARG A 5 4.28 -7.80 -10.49
N GLU A 6 4.22 -9.13 -10.37
CA GLU A 6 3.04 -9.88 -10.77
C GLU A 6 1.83 -9.53 -9.92
N ALA A 7 2.03 -9.38 -8.60
CA ALA A 7 0.96 -8.98 -7.70
C ALA A 7 0.41 -7.58 -8.07
N CYS A 8 1.28 -6.61 -8.34
CA CYS A 8 0.86 -5.27 -8.74
C CYS A 8 0.11 -5.27 -10.07
N LEU A 9 0.58 -6.06 -11.04
CA LEU A 9 -0.12 -6.20 -12.34
C LEU A 9 -1.51 -6.82 -12.16
N ALA A 10 -1.60 -7.87 -11.34
CA ALA A 10 -2.87 -8.54 -11.09
C ALA A 10 -3.88 -7.58 -10.45
N VAL A 11 -3.43 -6.76 -9.50
CA VAL A 11 -4.29 -5.77 -8.84
C VAL A 11 -4.67 -4.64 -9.80
N ALA A 12 -3.74 -4.16 -10.64
CA ALA A 12 -4.05 -3.16 -11.65
C ALA A 12 -5.15 -3.64 -12.60
N ARG A 13 -5.08 -4.90 -13.01
CA ARG A 13 -6.10 -5.52 -13.86
C ARG A 13 -7.42 -5.70 -13.12
N ALA A 14 -7.37 -6.11 -11.85
CA ALA A 14 -8.56 -6.27 -11.01
C ALA A 14 -9.26 -4.93 -10.78
N LEU A 15 -8.53 -3.83 -10.63
CA LEU A 15 -9.09 -2.49 -10.54
C LEU A 15 -9.81 -2.10 -11.83
N ALA A 16 -9.19 -2.37 -12.97
CA ALA A 16 -9.76 -2.03 -14.28
C ALA A 16 -11.04 -2.83 -14.55
N SER A 17 -11.14 -4.07 -14.08
CA SER A 17 -12.31 -4.93 -14.26
C SER A 17 -13.38 -4.77 -13.18
N GLY A 18 -13.11 -3.99 -12.14
CA GLY A 18 -14.01 -3.83 -10.99
C GLY A 18 -13.94 -4.94 -9.95
N GLU A 19 -13.02 -5.88 -10.09
CA GLU A 19 -12.86 -6.97 -9.12
C GLU A 19 -12.21 -6.51 -7.81
N SER A 20 -11.36 -5.47 -7.86
CA SER A 20 -10.79 -4.86 -6.66
C SER A 20 -11.38 -3.49 -6.44
N THR A 21 -11.63 -3.14 -5.18
CA THR A 21 -12.11 -1.80 -4.79
C THR A 21 -10.98 -0.78 -4.70
N GLY A 22 -9.73 -1.23 -4.71
CA GLY A 22 -8.57 -0.38 -4.51
C GLY A 22 -8.22 -0.13 -3.06
N GLU A 23 -9.04 -0.58 -2.12
CA GLU A 23 -8.72 -0.46 -0.70
C GLU A 23 -7.57 -1.39 -0.33
N VAL A 24 -6.58 -0.89 0.43
CA VAL A 24 -5.44 -1.68 0.85
C VAL A 24 -5.32 -1.70 2.37
N LEU A 25 -4.67 -2.75 2.86
CA LEU A 25 -4.32 -2.88 4.28
C LEU A 25 -2.84 -2.55 4.43
N LEU A 26 -2.53 -1.75 5.44
CA LEU A 26 -1.15 -1.46 5.82
C LEU A 26 -0.84 -2.27 7.08
N MET A 27 0.06 -3.24 6.95
CA MET A 27 0.33 -4.22 7.99
C MET A 27 1.77 -4.10 8.49
N PRO A 28 1.98 -3.49 9.67
CA PRO A 28 3.31 -3.45 10.26
C PRO A 28 3.85 -4.85 10.53
N GLU A 29 5.15 -5.00 10.34
CA GLU A 29 5.86 -6.26 10.57
C GLU A 29 6.98 -6.05 11.59
N PRO A 30 6.66 -5.87 12.89
CA PRO A 30 7.69 -5.58 13.91
C PRO A 30 8.71 -6.70 14.07
N GLU A 31 8.37 -7.91 13.66
CA GLU A 31 9.26 -9.07 13.73
C GLU A 31 10.08 -9.28 12.46
N ASN A 32 9.97 -8.36 11.48
CA ASN A 32 10.75 -8.44 10.25
C ASN A 32 12.24 -8.32 10.59
N THR A 33 13.03 -9.33 10.20
CA THR A 33 14.46 -9.38 10.55
C THR A 33 15.31 -8.37 9.78
N PHE A 34 14.83 -7.91 8.63
CA PHE A 34 15.53 -6.91 7.81
C PHE A 34 15.19 -5.49 8.21
N ASP A 35 13.96 -5.26 8.68
CA ASP A 35 13.49 -3.93 9.03
C ASP A 35 12.31 -4.04 10.01
N PRO A 36 12.51 -3.76 11.30
CA PRO A 36 11.41 -3.82 12.27
C PRO A 36 10.35 -2.73 12.07
N HIS A 37 10.63 -1.74 11.23
CA HIS A 37 9.67 -0.68 10.86
C HIS A 37 8.96 -0.97 9.53
N ALA A 38 9.14 -2.16 8.95
CA ALA A 38 8.51 -2.51 7.69
C ALA A 38 7.00 -2.49 7.83
N VAL A 39 6.33 -1.91 6.82
CA VAL A 39 4.87 -1.89 6.71
C VAL A 39 4.51 -2.49 5.36
N ALA A 40 3.89 -3.66 5.38
CA ALA A 40 3.45 -4.35 4.18
C ALA A 40 2.18 -3.70 3.62
N VAL A 41 2.08 -3.63 2.31
CA VAL A 41 0.91 -3.12 1.59
C VAL A 41 0.22 -4.32 0.92
N VAL A 42 -1.02 -4.58 1.33
CA VAL A 42 -1.80 -5.74 0.87
C VAL A 42 -3.13 -5.27 0.28
N ASP A 43 -3.44 -5.71 -0.94
CA ASP A 43 -4.75 -5.42 -1.54
C ASP A 43 -5.84 -6.14 -0.74
N LYS A 44 -6.80 -5.38 -0.24
CA LYS A 44 -7.84 -5.92 0.65
C LYS A 44 -8.73 -6.95 -0.03
N THR A 45 -9.06 -6.74 -1.28
CA THR A 45 -9.97 -7.62 -2.03
C THR A 45 -9.30 -8.93 -2.42
N THR A 46 -8.13 -8.86 -3.04
CA THR A 46 -7.43 -10.04 -3.58
C THR A 46 -6.48 -10.69 -2.60
N LYS A 47 -6.14 -9.99 -1.50
CA LYS A 47 -5.16 -10.41 -0.48
C LYS A 47 -3.75 -10.51 -1.01
N LYS A 48 -3.45 -9.89 -2.15
CA LYS A 48 -2.11 -9.89 -2.73
C LYS A 48 -1.20 -8.89 -2.03
N HIS A 49 0.01 -9.34 -1.71
CA HIS A 49 1.05 -8.50 -1.09
C HIS A 49 1.72 -7.68 -2.20
N LEU A 50 1.52 -6.38 -2.19
CA LEU A 50 1.95 -5.48 -3.26
C LEU A 50 3.37 -4.95 -3.07
N GLY A 51 3.84 -4.88 -1.84
CA GLY A 51 5.15 -4.35 -1.51
C GLY A 51 5.18 -3.78 -0.11
N TYR A 52 6.08 -2.82 0.11
CA TYR A 52 6.26 -2.17 1.41
C TYR A 52 6.24 -0.67 1.25
N VAL A 53 5.86 0.03 2.33
CA VAL A 53 6.01 1.48 2.40
C VAL A 53 7.50 1.81 2.27
N PRO A 54 7.89 2.75 1.39
CA PRO A 54 9.31 3.08 1.19
C PRO A 54 9.99 3.57 2.46
N LYS A 55 11.29 3.26 2.59
CA LYS A 55 12.12 3.75 3.70
C LYS A 55 12.54 5.21 3.54
N ALA A 56 12.41 5.75 2.33
CA ALA A 56 12.87 7.10 2.03
C ALA A 56 12.28 8.13 2.99
N ALA A 57 13.13 9.02 3.50
CA ALA A 57 12.75 10.08 4.44
C ALA A 57 12.06 9.57 5.72
N GLY A 58 12.30 8.31 6.10
CA GLY A 58 11.71 7.73 7.30
C GLY A 58 10.21 7.42 7.19
N ALA A 59 9.68 7.32 5.98
CA ALA A 59 8.25 7.09 5.77
C ALA A 59 7.76 5.81 6.43
N ASN A 60 8.52 4.73 6.33
CA ASN A 60 8.14 3.45 6.94
C ASN A 60 7.99 3.57 8.47
N GLU A 61 8.92 4.26 9.14
CA GLU A 61 8.85 4.46 10.59
C GLU A 61 7.64 5.32 10.97
N ALA A 62 7.40 6.39 10.22
CA ALA A 62 6.27 7.28 10.45
C ALA A 62 4.94 6.56 10.28
N TYR A 63 4.80 5.74 9.23
CA TYR A 63 3.58 4.95 9.03
C TYR A 63 3.38 3.90 10.11
N ALA A 64 4.44 3.19 10.50
CA ALA A 64 4.35 2.19 11.57
C ALA A 64 3.89 2.84 12.87
N ALA A 65 4.46 3.97 13.25
CA ALA A 65 4.08 4.71 14.45
C ALA A 65 2.62 5.19 14.37
N ALA A 66 2.20 5.72 13.23
CA ALA A 66 0.84 6.20 13.03
C ALA A 66 -0.20 5.08 13.13
N ILE A 67 0.12 3.90 12.60
CA ILE A 67 -0.77 2.73 12.70
C ILE A 67 -0.88 2.26 14.15
N GLU A 68 0.23 2.15 14.86
CA GLU A 68 0.25 1.74 16.26
C GLU A 68 -0.53 2.69 17.16
N SER A 69 -0.47 3.99 16.88
CA SER A 69 -1.20 5.00 17.64
C SER A 69 -2.65 5.15 17.22
N GLY A 70 -3.09 4.45 16.17
CA GLY A 70 -4.44 4.53 15.66
C GLY A 70 -4.75 5.82 14.88
N ARG A 71 -3.74 6.58 14.48
CA ARG A 71 -3.93 7.81 13.71
C ARG A 71 -4.23 7.54 12.24
N LEU A 72 -3.59 6.53 11.67
CA LEU A 72 -3.83 6.16 10.26
C LEU A 72 -5.07 5.29 10.17
N CYS A 73 -6.08 5.73 9.44
CA CYS A 73 -7.39 5.07 9.42
C CYS A 73 -7.75 4.39 8.10
N GLY A 74 -6.94 4.53 7.05
CA GLY A 74 -7.21 3.83 5.80
C GLY A 74 -6.18 4.13 4.72
N ALA A 75 -6.19 3.33 3.67
CA ALA A 75 -5.33 3.51 2.52
C ALA A 75 -6.02 2.97 1.27
N TYR A 76 -5.79 3.63 0.13
CA TYR A 76 -6.45 3.33 -1.13
C TYR A 76 -5.50 3.47 -2.29
N ILE A 77 -5.67 2.63 -3.31
CA ILE A 77 -5.00 2.81 -4.58
C ILE A 77 -5.80 3.86 -5.37
N ILE A 78 -5.20 5.01 -5.64
CA ILE A 78 -5.86 6.09 -6.37
C ILE A 78 -5.46 6.13 -7.84
N GLU A 79 -4.40 5.47 -8.21
CA GLU A 79 -3.97 5.38 -9.59
C GLU A 79 -3.19 4.10 -9.82
N ALA A 80 -3.43 3.44 -10.95
CA ALA A 80 -2.69 2.27 -11.37
C ALA A 80 -2.26 2.48 -12.82
N ARG A 81 -0.95 2.46 -13.08
CA ARG A 81 -0.38 2.61 -14.41
C ARG A 81 0.30 1.31 -14.81
N GLN A 82 -0.11 0.78 -15.96
CA GLN A 82 0.57 -0.36 -16.56
C GLN A 82 1.56 0.13 -17.61
N SER A 83 2.74 -0.46 -17.61
CA SER A 83 3.82 -0.08 -18.51
C SER A 83 4.65 -1.30 -18.85
N THR A 84 5.69 -1.09 -19.66
CA THR A 84 6.68 -2.12 -19.96
C THR A 84 8.02 -1.66 -19.40
N LEU A 85 8.65 -2.51 -18.62
CA LEU A 85 9.99 -2.25 -18.07
C LEU A 85 10.91 -3.37 -18.50
N LYS A 86 11.97 -3.01 -19.26
CA LYS A 86 12.94 -3.98 -19.80
C LYS A 86 12.25 -5.12 -20.58
N GLY A 87 11.23 -4.76 -21.39
CA GLY A 87 10.49 -5.71 -22.20
C GLY A 87 9.44 -6.52 -21.45
N GLU A 88 9.27 -6.33 -20.16
CA GLU A 88 8.30 -7.07 -19.35
C GLU A 88 7.18 -6.17 -18.83
N PRO A 89 5.95 -6.70 -18.73
CA PRO A 89 4.84 -5.94 -18.17
C PRO A 89 5.13 -5.52 -16.72
N ASN A 90 4.72 -4.32 -16.38
CA ASN A 90 4.91 -3.75 -15.05
C ASN A 90 3.70 -2.89 -14.67
N ALA A 91 3.47 -2.70 -13.39
CA ALA A 91 2.45 -1.79 -12.90
C ALA A 91 2.99 -0.94 -11.76
N MET A 92 2.65 0.34 -11.78
CA MET A 92 2.93 1.28 -10.70
C MET A 92 1.62 1.64 -10.05
N LEU A 93 1.56 1.54 -8.74
CA LEU A 93 0.37 1.85 -7.95
C LEU A 93 0.65 3.06 -7.07
N LEU A 94 -0.22 4.04 -7.14
CA LEU A 94 -0.15 5.24 -6.30
C LEU A 94 -1.18 5.12 -5.20
N LEU A 95 -0.74 5.29 -3.95
CA LEU A 95 -1.59 5.17 -2.78
C LEU A 95 -1.91 6.52 -2.18
N ALA A 96 -3.10 6.64 -1.62
CA ALA A 96 -3.48 7.73 -0.74
C ALA A 96 -3.86 7.17 0.62
N THR A 97 -3.57 7.91 1.67
CA THR A 97 -3.88 7.48 3.05
C THR A 97 -4.80 8.46 3.73
N GLY A 98 -5.68 7.94 4.58
CA GLY A 98 -6.57 8.74 5.42
C GLY A 98 -6.05 8.83 6.84
N TRP A 99 -6.05 10.04 7.41
CA TRP A 99 -5.57 10.32 8.76
C TRP A 99 -6.73 10.77 9.64
N LYS A 100 -6.85 10.21 10.84
CA LYS A 100 -7.90 10.61 11.78
C LYS A 100 -7.82 12.07 12.17
N ASP A 101 -6.60 12.58 12.32
CA ASP A 101 -6.39 14.00 12.66
C ASP A 101 -6.95 14.92 11.60
N GLN A 102 -6.81 14.56 10.34
CA GLN A 102 -7.35 15.32 9.21
C GLN A 102 -8.88 15.28 9.23
N GLU A 103 -9.48 14.14 9.54
CA GLU A 103 -10.91 13.99 9.64
C GLU A 103 -11.48 14.89 10.74
N LYS A 104 -10.84 14.89 11.92
CA LYS A 104 -11.24 15.74 13.04
C LYS A 104 -11.17 17.23 12.66
N THR A 105 -10.10 17.61 11.99
CA THR A 105 -9.92 18.99 11.53
C THR A 105 -10.99 19.37 10.53
N GLY A 106 -11.37 18.46 9.65
CA GLY A 106 -12.41 18.70 8.65
C GLY A 106 -13.80 18.89 9.22
N ILE A 107 -14.05 18.36 10.40
CA ILE A 107 -15.35 18.48 11.08
C ILE A 107 -15.49 19.84 11.76
N ILE A 108 -14.40 20.38 12.23
CA ILE A 108 -14.36 21.66 12.90
C ILE A 108 -14.51 22.82 11.90
#